data_668a7e515dce092e53888a07c0cb680c
#
_entry.id   668a7e515dce092e53888a07c0cb680c
#
_cell.length_a   1.000
_cell.length_b   1.000
_cell.length_c   1.000
_cell.angle_alpha   90.00
_cell.angle_beta   90.00
_cell.angle_gamma   90.00
#
_symmetry.space_group_name_H-M   'P 1'
#
loop_
_entity.id
_entity.type
_entity.pdbx_description
1 polymer ?
#
loop_
_entity_poly.entity_id
_entity_poly.type
_entity_poly.pdbx_seq_one_letter_code
_entity_poly.pdbx_strand_id
1 'polypeptide(L)'
;SNEVFFLRDNQLMFPNAVKDKLVKTSDGWALDIYVFSPRPLDDLLIEPNMPKLTLVVKARECQLAINDKAYAAVSQNRHEATYKELPLLQGWNKVSIKIGQIDKNEFTGNFRCDNRNEFLSSLKVMYINPEAK
;
A
#
# COMPACT_ATOMS: atom_id res chain seq x y z
N SER A 1 0.16 2.94 19.77
CA SER A 1 -0.92 2.04 19.39
C SER A 1 -1.02 1.93 17.87
N ASN A 2 -1.53 0.80 17.39
CA ASN A 2 -1.79 0.59 15.99
C ASN A 2 -3.09 1.27 15.59
N GLU A 3 -3.05 2.03 14.52
CA GLU A 3 -4.26 2.53 13.88
C GLU A 3 -4.58 1.66 12.69
N VAL A 4 -5.80 1.22 12.61
CA VAL A 4 -6.27 0.41 11.49
C VAL A 4 -6.67 1.36 10.37
N PHE A 5 -6.26 1.07 9.15
CA PHE A 5 -6.70 1.82 7.99
C PHE A 5 -8.21 1.69 7.83
N PHE A 6 -8.85 2.68 7.26
CA PHE A 6 -10.31 2.70 7.18
C PHE A 6 -10.80 2.51 5.75
N LEU A 7 -11.94 1.82 5.63
CA LEU A 7 -12.61 1.57 4.36
C LEU A 7 -13.62 2.67 4.08
N ARG A 8 -13.52 3.29 2.91
CA ARG A 8 -14.42 4.36 2.48
C ARG A 8 -14.53 4.36 0.96
N ASP A 9 -15.76 4.41 0.44
CA ASP A 9 -16.03 4.48 -1.01
C ASP A 9 -15.28 3.41 -1.81
N ASN A 10 -15.28 2.18 -1.31
CA ASN A 10 -14.60 1.04 -1.93
C ASN A 10 -13.08 1.23 -2.03
N GLN A 11 -12.50 1.99 -1.10
CA GLN A 11 -11.07 2.21 -0.98
C GLN A 11 -10.64 2.02 0.46
N LEU A 12 -9.52 1.32 0.64
CA LEU A 12 -8.91 1.20 1.95
C LEU A 12 -7.92 2.35 2.11
N MET A 13 -8.33 3.36 2.86
CA MET A 13 -7.62 4.64 2.94
C MET A 13 -6.56 4.65 4.02
N PHE A 14 -5.46 5.33 3.76
CA PHE A 14 -4.48 5.63 4.80
C PHE A 14 -5.10 6.63 5.78
N PRO A 15 -5.05 6.39 7.09
CA PRO A 15 -5.50 7.38 8.07
C PRO A 15 -4.56 8.60 8.07
N ASN A 16 -5.08 9.76 8.45
CA ASN A 16 -4.29 10.98 8.49
C ASN A 16 -3.03 10.85 9.36
N ALA A 17 -3.11 10.05 10.42
CA ALA A 17 -1.98 9.83 11.30
C ALA A 17 -0.79 9.13 10.61
N VAL A 18 -1.01 8.47 9.48
CA VAL A 18 0.07 7.78 8.75
C VAL A 18 1.15 8.77 8.29
N LYS A 19 0.79 10.00 7.97
CA LYS A 19 1.79 11.00 7.56
C LYS A 19 2.82 11.27 8.67
N ASP A 20 2.44 11.09 9.94
CA ASP A 20 3.35 11.28 11.07
C ASP A 20 4.27 10.07 11.27
N LYS A 21 4.03 8.98 10.53
CA LYS A 21 4.87 7.79 10.53
C LYS A 21 5.92 7.81 9.41
N LEU A 22 5.86 8.79 8.53
CA LEU A 22 6.89 8.98 7.52
C LEU A 22 8.23 9.28 8.19
N VAL A 23 9.27 8.55 7.80
CA VAL A 23 10.62 8.72 8.32
C VAL A 23 11.44 9.49 7.29
N LYS A 24 12.07 10.56 7.72
CA LYS A 24 12.94 11.36 6.85
C LYS A 24 14.16 10.55 6.44
N THR A 25 14.45 10.54 5.15
CA THR A 25 15.66 9.93 4.58
C THR A 25 16.55 11.01 3.97
N SER A 26 17.72 10.62 3.44
CA SER A 26 18.65 11.59 2.81
C SER A 26 18.03 12.28 1.58
N ASP A 27 17.11 11.62 0.88
CA ASP A 27 16.55 12.07 -0.39
C ASP A 27 15.02 12.15 -0.40
N GLY A 28 14.38 12.02 0.74
CA GLY A 28 12.93 12.11 0.83
C GLY A 28 12.39 11.52 2.11
N TRP A 29 11.40 10.66 1.98
CA TRP A 29 10.67 10.04 3.10
C TRP A 29 10.44 8.57 2.83
N ALA A 30 10.29 7.78 3.88
CA ALA A 30 9.98 6.36 3.78
C ALA A 30 8.89 5.97 4.77
N LEU A 31 8.10 5.00 4.37
CA LEU A 31 7.03 4.44 5.21
C LEU A 31 6.94 2.95 4.95
N ASP A 32 6.94 2.15 6.01
CA ASP A 32 6.60 0.74 5.93
C ASP A 32 5.20 0.55 6.50
N ILE A 33 4.36 -0.14 5.75
CA ILE A 33 3.06 -0.59 6.24
C ILE A 33 2.99 -2.10 6.13
N TYR A 34 2.12 -2.71 6.92
CA TYR A 34 2.00 -4.16 7.00
C TYR A 34 0.58 -4.54 6.66
N VAL A 35 0.44 -5.39 5.65
CA VAL A 35 -0.86 -5.80 5.11
C VAL A 35 -1.03 -7.30 5.32
N PHE A 36 -2.08 -7.68 6.03
CA PHE A 36 -2.47 -9.07 6.18
C PHE A 36 -3.46 -9.42 5.07
N SER A 37 -3.15 -10.49 4.34
CA SER A 37 -4.06 -11.05 3.34
C SER A 37 -4.48 -12.45 3.75
N PRO A 38 -5.80 -12.77 3.71
CA PRO A 38 -6.27 -14.10 4.06
C PRO A 38 -5.95 -15.15 2.99
N ARG A 39 -5.58 -14.72 1.80
CA ARG A 39 -5.23 -15.58 0.68
C ARG A 39 -4.07 -14.98 -0.12
N PRO A 40 -3.30 -15.78 -0.84
CA PRO A 40 -2.28 -15.21 -1.71
C PRO A 40 -2.93 -14.51 -2.90
N LEU A 41 -2.34 -13.39 -3.33
CA LEU A 41 -2.61 -12.75 -4.61
C LEU A 41 -1.36 -12.93 -5.44
N ASP A 42 -1.43 -13.79 -6.44
CA ASP A 42 -0.28 -14.15 -7.25
C ASP A 42 -0.71 -14.11 -8.71
N ASP A 43 0.00 -13.32 -9.51
CA ASP A 43 -0.28 -13.19 -10.94
C ASP A 43 0.05 -14.47 -11.74
N LEU A 44 0.76 -15.41 -11.12
CA LEU A 44 0.98 -16.72 -11.70
C LEU A 44 -0.24 -17.65 -11.58
N LEU A 45 -1.19 -17.32 -10.71
CA LEU A 45 -2.42 -18.08 -10.55
C LEU A 45 -3.47 -17.52 -11.51
N ILE A 46 -3.83 -18.32 -12.51
CA ILE A 46 -4.87 -17.96 -13.46
C ILE A 46 -6.22 -18.31 -12.85
N GLU A 47 -6.76 -17.40 -12.09
CA GLU A 47 -8.09 -17.53 -11.49
C GLU A 47 -8.95 -16.37 -12.03
N PRO A 48 -10.04 -16.64 -12.77
CA PRO A 48 -10.79 -15.57 -13.44
C PRO A 48 -11.29 -14.46 -12.52
N ASN A 49 -11.59 -14.78 -11.27
CA ASN A 49 -12.15 -13.83 -10.32
C ASN A 49 -11.18 -13.48 -9.19
N MET A 50 -9.88 -13.72 -9.41
CA MET A 50 -8.89 -13.37 -8.41
C MET A 50 -8.91 -11.86 -8.15
N PRO A 51 -8.91 -11.42 -6.88
CA PRO A 51 -8.83 -9.99 -6.58
C PRO A 51 -7.55 -9.39 -7.15
N LYS A 52 -7.68 -8.22 -7.78
CA LYS A 52 -6.54 -7.47 -8.34
C LYS A 52 -6.35 -6.20 -7.52
N LEU A 53 -5.29 -6.19 -6.75
CA LEU A 53 -5.02 -5.10 -5.80
C LEU A 53 -4.29 -3.96 -6.49
N THR A 54 -4.82 -2.76 -6.31
CA THR A 54 -4.22 -1.51 -6.78
C THR A 54 -3.84 -0.67 -5.58
N LEU A 55 -2.66 -0.05 -5.62
CA LEU A 55 -2.25 0.96 -4.64
C LEU A 55 -2.03 2.28 -5.37
N VAL A 56 -2.67 3.33 -4.87
CA VAL A 56 -2.46 4.70 -5.35
C VAL A 56 -1.81 5.49 -4.22
N VAL A 57 -0.67 6.12 -4.52
CA VAL A 57 0.05 6.96 -3.57
C VAL A 57 0.14 8.36 -4.15
N LYS A 58 -0.38 9.35 -3.44
CA LYS A 58 -0.28 10.75 -3.84
C LYS A 58 1.03 11.34 -3.32
N ALA A 59 2.06 11.19 -4.13
CA ALA A 59 3.41 11.66 -3.83
C ALA A 59 4.23 11.74 -5.12
N ARG A 60 5.33 12.47 -5.06
CA ARG A 60 6.30 12.52 -6.16
C ARG A 60 7.39 11.49 -5.95
N GLU A 61 7.98 11.03 -7.05
CA GLU A 61 9.15 10.15 -7.03
C GLU A 61 8.93 8.94 -6.15
N CYS A 62 7.75 8.34 -6.29
CA CYS A 62 7.34 7.21 -5.48
C CYS A 62 8.04 5.93 -5.94
N GLN A 63 8.49 5.13 -4.98
CA GLN A 63 9.02 3.80 -5.20
C GLN A 63 8.31 2.83 -4.26
N LEU A 64 8.03 1.64 -4.75
CA LEU A 64 7.30 0.62 -4.01
C LEU A 64 8.07 -0.68 -3.98
N ALA A 65 8.15 -1.29 -2.81
CA ALA A 65 8.59 -2.67 -2.66
C ALA A 65 7.59 -3.42 -1.79
N ILE A 66 7.32 -4.67 -2.13
CA ILE A 66 6.49 -5.57 -1.32
C ILE A 66 7.37 -6.77 -0.97
N ASN A 67 7.54 -7.03 0.32
CA ASN A 67 8.42 -8.09 0.82
C ASN A 67 9.82 -7.99 0.20
N ASP A 68 10.34 -6.75 0.13
CA ASP A 68 11.66 -6.39 -0.38
C ASP A 68 11.84 -6.55 -1.89
N LYS A 69 10.77 -6.81 -2.64
CA LYS A 69 10.80 -6.87 -4.10
C LYS A 69 10.20 -5.58 -4.67
N ALA A 70 10.94 -4.92 -5.56
CA ALA A 70 10.51 -3.67 -6.19
C ALA A 70 9.44 -3.90 -7.26
N TYR A 71 8.49 -2.98 -7.34
CA TYR A 71 7.42 -3.00 -8.35
C TYR A 71 7.35 -1.63 -9.03
N ALA A 72 7.17 -1.66 -10.35
CA ALA A 72 7.06 -0.44 -11.14
C ALA A 72 5.62 0.07 -11.13
N ALA A 73 5.46 1.40 -11.09
CA ALA A 73 4.16 2.03 -11.27
C ALA A 73 3.67 1.84 -12.71
N VAL A 74 2.38 1.61 -12.88
CA VAL A 74 1.76 1.59 -14.21
C VAL A 74 1.52 3.01 -14.72
N SER A 75 1.41 3.98 -13.82
CA SER A 75 1.41 5.39 -14.17
C SER A 75 2.03 6.17 -13.02
N GLN A 76 2.77 7.21 -13.36
CA GLN A 76 3.38 8.09 -12.37
C GLN A 76 3.50 9.48 -12.98
N ASN A 77 3.03 10.47 -12.23
CA ASN A 77 3.16 11.86 -12.61
C ASN A 77 3.62 12.66 -11.39
N ARG A 78 3.60 13.98 -11.49
CA ARG A 78 4.03 14.87 -10.41
C ARG A 78 3.11 14.85 -9.18
N HIS A 79 1.94 14.20 -9.28
CA HIS A 79 0.94 14.20 -8.21
C HIS A 79 0.73 12.83 -7.57
N GLU A 80 0.84 11.76 -8.37
CA GLU A 80 0.56 10.43 -7.84
C GLU A 80 1.23 9.32 -8.65
N ALA A 81 1.38 8.17 -7.99
CA ALA A 81 1.83 6.92 -8.59
C ALA A 81 0.74 5.86 -8.39
N THR A 82 0.48 5.07 -9.43
CA THR A 82 -0.49 3.98 -9.39
C THR A 82 0.21 2.66 -9.68
N TYR A 83 -0.02 1.69 -8.81
CA TYR A 83 0.54 0.34 -8.92
C TYR A 83 -0.63 -0.64 -9.01
N LYS A 84 -0.62 -1.50 -10.02
CA LYS A 84 -1.72 -2.44 -10.27
C LYS A 84 -1.26 -3.89 -10.19
N GLU A 85 -2.24 -4.77 -9.95
CA GLU A 85 -2.03 -6.22 -9.91
C GLU A 85 -0.92 -6.61 -8.94
N LEU A 86 -0.93 -5.98 -7.76
CA LEU A 86 0.09 -6.21 -6.75
C LEU A 86 -0.08 -7.60 -6.13
N PRO A 87 0.99 -8.39 -6.03
CA PRO A 87 0.94 -9.69 -5.37
C PRO A 87 1.03 -9.53 -3.86
N LEU A 88 0.38 -10.44 -3.14
CA LEU A 88 0.54 -10.57 -1.70
C LEU A 88 0.72 -12.05 -1.37
N LEU A 89 1.53 -12.32 -0.37
CA LEU A 89 1.57 -13.64 0.25
C LEU A 89 0.37 -13.79 1.19
N GLN A 90 -0.07 -15.00 1.44
CA GLN A 90 -0.99 -15.26 2.53
C GLN A 90 -0.31 -14.88 3.84
N GLY A 91 -1.02 -14.17 4.71
CA GLY A 91 -0.47 -13.68 5.95
C GLY A 91 0.02 -12.24 5.82
N TRP A 92 1.00 -11.87 6.64
CA TRP A 92 1.51 -10.50 6.68
C TRP A 92 2.50 -10.21 5.56
N ASN A 93 2.36 -9.03 4.97
CA ASN A 93 3.24 -8.52 3.91
C ASN A 93 3.78 -7.16 4.33
N LYS A 94 5.06 -6.93 4.10
CA LYS A 94 5.65 -5.61 4.30
C LYS A 94 5.57 -4.83 2.99
N VAL A 95 4.90 -3.69 3.03
CA VAL A 95 4.78 -2.77 1.90
C VAL A 95 5.60 -1.53 2.22
N SER A 96 6.68 -1.33 1.47
CA SER A 96 7.63 -0.24 1.70
C SER A 96 7.44 0.81 0.62
N ILE A 97 7.15 2.04 1.04
CA ILE A 97 6.92 3.17 0.17
C ILE A 97 8.02 4.19 0.41
N LYS A 98 8.73 4.59 -0.65
CA LYS A 98 9.67 5.69 -0.61
C LYS A 98 9.14 6.80 -1.50
N ILE A 99 9.23 8.02 -1.03
CA ILE A 99 8.78 9.19 -1.77
C ILE A 99 9.85 10.26 -1.74
N GLY A 100 9.89 11.07 -2.79
CA GLY A 100 10.81 12.18 -2.90
C GLY A 100 10.36 13.36 -2.05
N GLN A 101 10.78 14.56 -2.46
CA GLN A 101 10.38 15.77 -1.75
C GLN A 101 8.88 15.98 -1.89
N ILE A 102 8.22 16.11 -0.73
CA ILE A 102 6.78 16.27 -0.66
C ILE A 102 6.44 17.10 0.57
N ASP A 103 5.37 17.85 0.50
CA ASP A 103 4.70 18.32 1.68
C ASP A 103 3.96 17.12 2.30
N LYS A 104 4.47 16.62 3.42
CA LYS A 104 3.89 15.45 4.07
C LYS A 104 2.44 15.68 4.51
N ASN A 105 1.99 16.92 4.62
CA ASN A 105 0.59 17.20 4.92
C ASN A 105 -0.34 16.83 3.77
N GLU A 106 0.20 16.69 2.56
CA GLU A 106 -0.55 16.27 1.37
C GLU A 106 -0.42 14.78 1.08
N PHE A 107 0.37 14.05 1.89
CA PHE A 107 0.56 12.63 1.67
C PHE A 107 -0.73 11.87 1.92
N THR A 108 -1.21 11.18 0.90
CA THR A 108 -2.37 10.28 0.98
C THR A 108 -2.11 9.04 0.16
N GLY A 109 -2.87 8.01 0.44
CA GLY A 109 -2.80 6.78 -0.35
C GLY A 109 -3.99 5.90 -0.07
N ASN A 110 -4.23 4.97 -0.97
CA ASN A 110 -5.31 4.02 -0.79
C ASN A 110 -5.06 2.73 -1.57
N PHE A 111 -5.63 1.66 -1.05
CA PHE A 111 -5.76 0.40 -1.78
C PHE A 111 -7.15 0.31 -2.38
N ARG A 112 -7.23 -0.23 -3.59
CA ARG A 112 -8.47 -0.52 -4.29
C ARG A 112 -8.43 -1.93 -4.86
N CYS A 113 -9.59 -2.51 -5.03
CA CYS A 113 -9.76 -3.80 -5.69
C CYS A 113 -11.01 -3.73 -6.55
N ASP A 114 -10.90 -3.11 -7.73
CA ASP A 114 -12.03 -2.71 -8.54
C ASP A 114 -12.88 -3.89 -9.03
N ASN A 115 -12.28 -5.05 -9.21
CA ASN A 115 -13.01 -6.25 -9.63
C ASN A 115 -13.64 -7.03 -8.47
N ARG A 116 -13.18 -6.80 -7.25
CA ARG A 116 -13.63 -7.54 -6.06
C ARG A 116 -13.56 -6.63 -4.83
N ASN A 117 -14.40 -5.59 -4.79
CA ASN A 117 -14.36 -4.59 -3.70
C ASN A 117 -14.47 -5.20 -2.31
N GLU A 118 -15.25 -6.27 -2.17
CA GLU A 118 -15.44 -6.95 -0.89
C GLU A 118 -14.13 -7.54 -0.33
N PHE A 119 -13.15 -7.79 -1.18
CA PHE A 119 -11.85 -8.30 -0.73
C PHE A 119 -11.16 -7.31 0.20
N LEU A 120 -11.33 -6.02 -0.02
CA LEU A 120 -10.68 -4.99 0.81
C LEU A 120 -11.04 -5.12 2.29
N SER A 121 -12.28 -5.53 2.59
CA SER A 121 -12.71 -5.69 3.97
C SER A 121 -12.02 -6.87 4.68
N SER A 122 -11.42 -7.78 3.92
CA SER A 122 -10.69 -8.92 4.47
C SER A 122 -9.24 -8.61 4.80
N LEU A 123 -8.72 -7.48 4.31
CA LEU A 123 -7.35 -7.04 4.59
C LEU A 123 -7.26 -6.39 5.97
N LYS A 124 -6.14 -6.61 6.64
CA LYS A 124 -5.78 -5.85 7.85
C LYS A 124 -4.54 -5.05 7.51
N VAL A 125 -4.51 -3.79 7.88
CA VAL A 125 -3.38 -2.92 7.57
C VAL A 125 -2.92 -2.20 8.83
N MET A 126 -1.61 -2.20 9.06
CA MET A 126 -0.96 -1.59 10.22
C MET A 126 0.31 -0.88 9.76
N TYR A 127 0.78 0.09 10.54
CA TYR A 127 2.07 0.74 10.32
C TYR A 127 3.12 0.35 11.35
N ILE A 128 2.80 -0.56 12.25
CA ILE A 128 3.75 -1.18 13.17
C ILE A 128 3.85 -2.64 12.80
N ASN A 129 5.08 -3.16 12.71
CA ASN A 129 5.30 -4.55 12.34
C ASN A 129 4.60 -5.47 13.36
N PRO A 130 3.55 -6.21 12.96
CA PRO A 130 2.81 -7.08 13.89
C PRO A 130 3.59 -8.28 14.36
N GLU A 131 4.70 -8.60 13.68
CA GLU A 131 5.56 -9.74 14.02
C GLU A 131 6.80 -9.30 14.80
N ALA A 132 7.00 -8.00 15.02
CA ALA A 132 8.11 -7.50 15.81
C ALA A 132 7.87 -7.78 17.29
N LYS A 133 8.95 -8.22 17.97
CA LYS A 133 8.93 -8.50 19.41
C LYS A 133 9.57 -7.37 20.20
#